data_54304162c6a4de77b1ec9f0885094546
#
_entry.id   54304162c6a4de77b1ec9f0885094546
#
_cell.length_a   1.000
_cell.length_b   1.000
_cell.length_c   1.000
_cell.angle_alpha   90.00
_cell.angle_beta   90.00
_cell.angle_gamma   90.00
#
_symmetry.space_group_name_H-M   'P 1'
#
loop_
_entity.id
_entity.type
_entity.pdbx_description
1 polymer ?
#
loop_
_entity_poly.entity_id
_entity_poly.type
_entity_poly.pdbx_seq_one_letter_code
_entity_poly.pdbx_strand_id
1 'polypeptide(L)'
;MKRDRKFWLGWIGVGITLIFSSLWAYWGAIENFHEGWYSHYVWENLFMLFFQYLLFTFVFVLLAVISLKWKRVGLALHILIAGASIWFFSGASLSVLGGMIVLPILAIGLIYFFGEPEPKKWAYRLIIAVPLLVILAISIPQGIKVSQRINDQDFGARLVEGNGVTLVWAPRGPGWPDKGTSWEDAQRICRYLSEDGTQIMAEPQNIWRLPTVEEAVRSMMIHGENAGGVWDLVERKAGYTRTPDKESPLWDVHSKVIYYWTGDTSPQNEQRAYIIVYHGSVFDRIKSESQSYLSFRAVKEVDNSD
;
A
#
# COMPACT_ATOMS: atom_id res chain seq x y z
N MET A 1 -36.14 26.86 -21.37
CA MET A 1 -36.22 26.74 -19.89
C MET A 1 -35.03 27.47 -19.29
N LYS A 2 -35.25 28.60 -18.59
CA LYS A 2 -34.14 29.28 -17.87
C LYS A 2 -33.70 28.35 -16.72
N ARG A 3 -32.46 27.85 -16.81
CA ARG A 3 -31.84 27.07 -15.74
C ARG A 3 -31.60 28.01 -14.55
N ASP A 4 -32.32 27.79 -13.45
CA ASP A 4 -32.25 28.63 -12.25
C ASP A 4 -31.00 28.32 -11.39
N ARG A 5 -30.77 29.10 -10.35
CA ARG A 5 -29.65 28.94 -9.42
C ARG A 5 -29.65 27.55 -8.76
N LYS A 6 -30.82 26.98 -8.47
CA LYS A 6 -30.93 25.66 -7.81
C LYS A 6 -30.45 24.53 -8.73
N PHE A 7 -30.74 24.62 -10.04
CA PHE A 7 -30.22 23.68 -11.03
C PHE A 7 -28.69 23.65 -11.04
N TRP A 8 -28.05 24.82 -11.15
CA TRP A 8 -26.60 24.89 -11.21
C TRP A 8 -25.95 24.42 -9.91
N LEU A 9 -26.46 24.84 -8.74
CA LEU A 9 -25.99 24.38 -7.46
C LEU A 9 -26.10 22.84 -7.34
N GLY A 10 -27.21 22.24 -7.80
CA GLY A 10 -27.38 20.79 -7.78
C GLY A 10 -26.33 20.09 -8.62
N TRP A 11 -26.02 20.56 -9.82
CA TRP A 11 -25.00 19.97 -10.68
C TRP A 11 -23.58 20.22 -10.17
N ILE A 12 -23.30 21.35 -9.53
CA ILE A 12 -22.04 21.59 -8.80
C ILE A 12 -21.88 20.56 -7.69
N GLY A 13 -22.94 20.30 -6.91
CA GLY A 13 -22.91 19.25 -5.88
C GLY A 13 -22.59 17.87 -6.46
N VAL A 14 -23.20 17.50 -7.59
CA VAL A 14 -22.86 16.26 -8.30
C VAL A 14 -21.39 16.25 -8.71
N GLY A 15 -20.89 17.32 -9.32
CA GLY A 15 -19.50 17.43 -9.77
C GLY A 15 -18.50 17.27 -8.60
N ILE A 16 -18.74 17.95 -7.50
CA ILE A 16 -17.88 17.84 -6.30
C ILE A 16 -17.92 16.39 -5.72
N THR A 17 -19.12 15.80 -5.65
CA THR A 17 -19.27 14.39 -5.21
C THR A 17 -18.47 13.46 -6.10
N LEU A 18 -18.53 13.63 -7.42
CA LEU A 18 -17.79 12.79 -8.39
C LEU A 18 -16.29 12.93 -8.20
N ILE A 19 -15.79 14.15 -8.00
CA ILE A 19 -14.35 14.39 -7.77
C ILE A 19 -13.88 13.65 -6.52
N PHE A 20 -14.52 13.88 -5.38
CA PHE A 20 -14.08 13.28 -4.12
C PHE A 20 -14.32 11.78 -4.06
N SER A 21 -15.47 11.29 -4.50
CA SER A 21 -15.74 9.85 -4.52
C SER A 21 -14.81 9.09 -5.48
N SER A 22 -14.46 9.68 -6.64
CA SER A 22 -13.51 9.08 -7.58
C SER A 22 -12.07 9.15 -7.08
N LEU A 23 -11.67 10.22 -6.40
CA LEU A 23 -10.36 10.33 -5.76
C LEU A 23 -10.17 9.24 -4.71
N TRP A 24 -11.15 9.07 -3.83
CA TRP A 24 -11.12 8.01 -2.83
C TRP A 24 -11.24 6.60 -3.43
N ALA A 25 -11.99 6.45 -4.52
CA ALA A 25 -12.07 5.20 -5.27
C ALA A 25 -10.72 4.80 -5.88
N TYR A 26 -10.04 5.78 -6.49
CA TYR A 26 -8.72 5.59 -7.08
C TYR A 26 -7.69 5.22 -6.02
N TRP A 27 -7.58 6.06 -4.96
CA TRP A 27 -6.64 5.83 -3.87
C TRP A 27 -6.89 4.50 -3.17
N GLY A 28 -8.14 4.24 -2.75
CA GLY A 28 -8.47 3.01 -2.04
C GLY A 28 -8.23 1.76 -2.85
N ALA A 29 -8.51 1.78 -4.16
CA ALA A 29 -8.23 0.63 -5.02
C ALA A 29 -6.71 0.38 -5.16
N ILE A 30 -5.89 1.41 -5.37
CA ILE A 30 -4.44 1.28 -5.48
C ILE A 30 -3.86 0.78 -4.15
N GLU A 31 -4.23 1.39 -3.03
CA GLU A 31 -3.68 1.08 -1.72
C GLU A 31 -4.02 -0.34 -1.28
N ASN A 32 -5.24 -0.81 -1.56
CA ASN A 32 -5.62 -2.20 -1.30
C ASN A 32 -4.71 -3.21 -2.01
N PHE A 33 -4.33 -2.96 -3.26
CA PHE A 33 -3.43 -3.84 -3.99
C PHE A 33 -1.96 -3.66 -3.60
N HIS A 34 -1.58 -2.48 -3.11
CA HIS A 34 -0.24 -2.21 -2.61
C HIS A 34 0.01 -2.86 -1.24
N GLU A 35 -0.86 -2.64 -0.27
CA GLU A 35 -0.70 -3.15 1.11
C GLU A 35 -1.44 -4.45 1.36
N GLY A 36 -2.59 -4.63 0.70
CA GLY A 36 -3.50 -5.74 0.88
C GLY A 36 -3.22 -6.92 -0.05
N TRP A 37 -4.28 -7.61 -0.36
CA TRP A 37 -4.31 -8.78 -1.24
C TRP A 37 -3.34 -9.88 -0.80
N TYR A 38 -3.18 -10.03 0.51
CA TYR A 38 -2.29 -11.00 1.13
C TYR A 38 -3.03 -12.20 1.73
N SER A 39 -4.35 -12.13 1.93
CA SER A 39 -5.10 -13.28 2.45
C SER A 39 -5.16 -14.41 1.42
N HIS A 40 -5.07 -15.64 1.92
CA HIS A 40 -5.32 -16.86 1.13
C HIS A 40 -6.75 -16.92 0.57
N TYR A 41 -7.70 -16.23 1.22
CA TYR A 41 -9.10 -16.22 0.83
C TYR A 41 -9.47 -14.93 0.09
N VAL A 42 -9.94 -15.06 -1.13
CA VAL A 42 -10.34 -13.93 -1.98
C VAL A 42 -11.40 -13.05 -1.30
N TRP A 43 -12.36 -13.65 -0.59
CA TRP A 43 -13.42 -12.92 0.07
C TRP A 43 -12.91 -12.00 1.21
N GLU A 44 -11.82 -12.37 1.91
CA GLU A 44 -11.19 -11.51 2.92
C GLU A 44 -10.51 -10.31 2.29
N ASN A 45 -9.82 -10.52 1.18
CA ASN A 45 -9.23 -9.42 0.42
C ASN A 45 -10.30 -8.47 -0.12
N LEU A 46 -11.44 -9.01 -0.60
CA LEU A 46 -12.58 -8.19 -1.02
C LEU A 46 -13.22 -7.46 0.16
N PHE A 47 -13.34 -8.10 1.33
CA PHE A 47 -13.84 -7.46 2.54
C PHE A 47 -12.96 -6.26 2.92
N MET A 48 -11.64 -6.42 2.92
CA MET A 48 -10.71 -5.31 3.16
C MET A 48 -10.86 -4.22 2.12
N LEU A 49 -10.94 -4.56 0.83
CA LEU A 49 -11.17 -3.59 -0.24
C LEU A 49 -12.42 -2.75 0.04
N PHE A 50 -13.56 -3.37 0.34
CA PHE A 50 -14.82 -2.65 0.52
C PHE A 50 -14.91 -1.88 1.84
N PHE A 51 -14.49 -2.47 2.95
CA PHE A 51 -14.74 -1.91 4.29
C PHE A 51 -13.56 -1.12 4.87
N GLN A 52 -12.36 -1.31 4.36
CA GLN A 52 -11.19 -0.56 4.80
C GLN A 52 -10.80 0.52 3.78
N TYR A 53 -10.58 0.16 2.53
CA TYR A 53 -10.01 1.06 1.53
C TYR A 53 -11.04 1.90 0.78
N LEU A 54 -12.21 1.35 0.44
CA LEU A 54 -13.25 2.06 -0.31
C LEU A 54 -14.33 2.72 0.59
N LEU A 55 -14.18 2.66 1.91
CA LEU A 55 -15.17 3.19 2.85
C LEU A 55 -15.56 4.64 2.54
N PHE A 56 -14.59 5.52 2.33
CA PHE A 56 -14.86 6.92 2.04
C PHE A 56 -15.58 7.13 0.70
N THR A 57 -15.24 6.33 -0.32
CA THR A 57 -15.98 6.34 -1.59
C THR A 57 -17.46 6.08 -1.36
N PHE A 58 -17.79 5.03 -0.59
CA PHE A 58 -19.18 4.68 -0.29
C PHE A 58 -19.87 5.72 0.57
N VAL A 59 -19.17 6.33 1.52
CA VAL A 59 -19.71 7.43 2.34
C VAL A 59 -20.12 8.60 1.45
N PHE A 60 -19.25 9.08 0.56
CA PHE A 60 -19.57 10.18 -0.34
C PHE A 60 -20.74 9.84 -1.29
N VAL A 61 -20.75 8.65 -1.88
CA VAL A 61 -21.81 8.20 -2.78
C VAL A 61 -23.13 8.09 -2.03
N LEU A 62 -23.16 7.43 -0.88
CA LEU A 62 -24.36 7.20 -0.08
C LEU A 62 -24.98 8.50 0.42
N LEU A 63 -24.18 9.40 0.98
CA LEU A 63 -24.62 10.69 1.44
C LEU A 63 -25.24 11.53 0.32
N ALA A 64 -24.61 11.54 -0.87
CA ALA A 64 -25.13 12.23 -2.04
C ALA A 64 -26.47 11.64 -2.51
N VAL A 65 -26.57 10.31 -2.61
CA VAL A 65 -27.81 9.60 -3.00
C VAL A 65 -28.94 9.93 -2.02
N ILE A 66 -28.67 9.90 -0.70
CA ILE A 66 -29.68 10.26 0.32
C ILE A 66 -30.07 11.73 0.18
N SER A 67 -29.12 12.63 -0.04
CA SER A 67 -29.37 14.06 -0.19
C SER A 67 -30.24 14.40 -1.41
N LEU A 68 -30.05 13.69 -2.51
CA LEU A 68 -30.88 13.85 -3.70
C LEU A 68 -32.35 13.46 -3.45
N LYS A 69 -32.58 12.49 -2.55
CA LYS A 69 -33.94 12.02 -2.20
C LYS A 69 -34.54 12.81 -1.05
N TRP A 70 -33.77 13.06 0.02
CA TRP A 70 -34.21 13.66 1.27
C TRP A 70 -33.23 14.75 1.74
N LYS A 71 -33.36 15.96 1.23
CA LYS A 71 -32.44 17.07 1.45
C LYS A 71 -32.11 17.35 2.93
N ARG A 72 -33.12 17.35 3.83
CA ARG A 72 -32.95 17.58 5.26
C ARG A 72 -32.20 16.45 5.96
N VAL A 73 -32.58 15.20 5.64
CA VAL A 73 -31.91 14.01 6.16
C VAL A 73 -30.47 13.96 5.67
N GLY A 74 -30.26 14.23 4.37
CA GLY A 74 -28.93 14.30 3.78
C GLY A 74 -28.04 15.32 4.52
N LEU A 75 -28.50 16.55 4.72
CA LEU A 75 -27.72 17.57 5.43
C LEU A 75 -27.38 17.14 6.87
N ALA A 76 -28.35 16.60 7.60
CA ALA A 76 -28.13 16.11 8.97
C ALA A 76 -27.07 14.99 9.01
N LEU A 77 -27.10 14.05 8.06
CA LEU A 77 -26.11 12.98 7.95
C LEU A 77 -24.72 13.50 7.58
N HIS A 78 -24.63 14.50 6.68
CA HIS A 78 -23.33 15.12 6.37
C HIS A 78 -22.69 15.76 7.61
N ILE A 79 -23.50 16.48 8.42
CA ILE A 79 -23.01 17.08 9.68
C ILE A 79 -22.56 16.01 10.68
N LEU A 80 -23.35 14.93 10.82
CA LEU A 80 -23.04 13.82 11.72
C LEU A 80 -21.73 13.11 11.30
N ILE A 81 -21.59 12.76 10.02
CA ILE A 81 -20.40 12.08 9.51
C ILE A 81 -19.15 12.98 9.58
N ALA A 82 -19.29 14.28 9.30
CA ALA A 82 -18.20 15.23 9.47
C ALA A 82 -17.72 15.29 10.93
N GLY A 83 -18.66 15.37 11.89
CA GLY A 83 -18.33 15.34 13.32
C GLY A 83 -17.70 14.01 13.76
N ALA A 84 -18.23 12.88 13.29
CA ALA A 84 -17.65 11.56 13.56
C ALA A 84 -16.24 11.41 12.97
N SER A 85 -15.99 11.98 11.78
CA SER A 85 -14.66 11.97 11.16
C SER A 85 -13.65 12.77 12.00
N ILE A 86 -14.02 13.93 12.54
CA ILE A 86 -13.15 14.73 13.42
C ILE A 86 -12.80 13.93 14.68
N TRP A 87 -13.78 13.28 15.28
CA TRP A 87 -13.58 12.48 16.50
C TRP A 87 -12.70 11.27 16.23
N PHE A 88 -12.96 10.51 15.14
CA PHE A 88 -12.22 9.31 14.80
C PHE A 88 -10.73 9.58 14.47
N PHE A 89 -10.46 10.68 13.76
CA PHE A 89 -9.11 11.06 13.34
C PHE A 89 -8.48 12.12 14.25
N SER A 90 -8.86 12.20 15.51
CA SER A 90 -8.38 13.25 16.43
C SER A 90 -6.86 13.31 16.60
N GLY A 91 -6.14 12.22 16.31
CA GLY A 91 -4.67 12.16 16.31
C GLY A 91 -4.00 12.54 14.98
N ALA A 92 -4.76 12.77 13.90
CA ALA A 92 -4.21 13.11 12.59
C ALA A 92 -4.05 14.63 12.41
N SER A 93 -3.26 15.04 11.39
CA SER A 93 -3.16 16.45 11.02
C SER A 93 -4.53 17.01 10.63
N LEU A 94 -5.04 17.95 11.41
CA LEU A 94 -6.35 18.60 11.18
C LEU A 94 -6.43 19.28 9.80
N SER A 95 -5.33 19.75 9.24
CA SER A 95 -5.29 20.41 7.93
C SER A 95 -5.61 19.42 6.79
N VAL A 96 -5.00 18.25 6.80
CA VAL A 96 -5.23 17.21 5.78
C VAL A 96 -6.63 16.61 5.95
N LEU A 97 -7.00 16.23 7.18
CA LEU A 97 -8.32 15.70 7.49
C LEU A 97 -9.43 16.71 7.12
N GLY A 98 -9.26 17.96 7.52
CA GLY A 98 -10.22 19.03 7.22
C GLY A 98 -10.40 19.25 5.72
N GLY A 99 -9.30 19.32 4.95
CA GLY A 99 -9.34 19.57 3.52
C GLY A 99 -9.89 18.41 2.70
N MET A 100 -9.52 17.18 3.05
CA MET A 100 -9.84 16.00 2.21
C MET A 100 -11.13 15.28 2.61
N ILE A 101 -11.61 15.44 3.83
CA ILE A 101 -12.77 14.70 4.33
C ILE A 101 -13.84 15.66 4.85
N VAL A 102 -13.56 16.43 5.90
CA VAL A 102 -14.58 17.19 6.64
C VAL A 102 -15.18 18.30 5.79
N LEU A 103 -14.34 19.13 5.19
CA LEU A 103 -14.79 20.26 4.37
C LEU A 103 -15.61 19.82 3.14
N PRO A 104 -15.16 18.82 2.35
CA PRO A 104 -15.96 18.31 1.24
C PRO A 104 -17.31 17.74 1.68
N ILE A 105 -17.36 16.97 2.76
CA ILE A 105 -18.60 16.40 3.27
C ILE A 105 -19.58 17.53 3.62
N LEU A 106 -19.18 18.53 4.40
CA LEU A 106 -20.04 19.65 4.77
C LEU A 106 -20.48 20.48 3.56
N ALA A 107 -19.55 20.80 2.65
CA ALA A 107 -19.84 21.56 1.44
C ALA A 107 -20.87 20.86 0.55
N ILE A 108 -20.71 19.55 0.31
CA ILE A 108 -21.65 18.74 -0.47
C ILE A 108 -23.04 18.75 0.19
N GLY A 109 -23.11 18.56 1.52
CA GLY A 109 -24.36 18.57 2.27
C GLY A 109 -25.12 19.89 2.11
N LEU A 110 -24.43 21.04 2.24
CA LEU A 110 -24.99 22.37 2.04
C LEU A 110 -25.44 22.59 0.58
N ILE A 111 -24.62 22.21 -0.38
CA ILE A 111 -24.92 22.40 -1.80
C ILE A 111 -26.18 21.59 -2.19
N TYR A 112 -26.31 20.34 -1.77
CA TYR A 112 -27.51 19.55 -2.04
C TYR A 112 -28.74 20.04 -1.29
N PHE A 113 -28.58 20.65 -0.13
CA PHE A 113 -29.70 21.24 0.61
C PHE A 113 -30.35 22.37 -0.19
N PHE A 114 -29.55 23.25 -0.79
CA PHE A 114 -30.04 24.39 -1.57
C PHE A 114 -30.18 24.07 -3.07
N GLY A 115 -29.44 23.10 -3.60
CA GLY A 115 -29.43 22.73 -5.00
C GLY A 115 -30.42 21.62 -5.37
N GLU A 116 -30.68 21.47 -6.67
CA GLU A 116 -31.52 20.41 -7.20
C GLU A 116 -31.11 20.11 -8.66
N PRO A 117 -30.30 19.04 -8.87
CA PRO A 117 -29.90 18.67 -10.23
C PRO A 117 -31.08 18.06 -10.96
N GLU A 118 -31.38 18.58 -12.14
CA GLU A 118 -32.43 18.03 -13.02
C GLU A 118 -31.84 17.65 -14.37
N PRO A 119 -32.23 16.46 -14.93
CA PRO A 119 -33.08 15.45 -14.29
C PRO A 119 -32.32 14.60 -13.28
N LYS A 120 -32.90 14.37 -12.10
CA LYS A 120 -32.30 13.61 -10.98
C LYS A 120 -31.78 12.23 -11.38
N LYS A 121 -32.42 11.56 -12.35
CA LYS A 121 -31.98 10.23 -12.82
C LYS A 121 -30.55 10.22 -13.33
N TRP A 122 -30.09 11.29 -13.98
CA TRP A 122 -28.72 11.39 -14.45
C TRP A 122 -27.74 11.66 -13.30
N ALA A 123 -28.14 12.47 -12.31
CA ALA A 123 -27.34 12.66 -11.11
C ALA A 123 -27.09 11.34 -10.37
N TYR A 124 -28.13 10.53 -10.13
CA TYR A 124 -27.97 9.19 -9.52
C TYR A 124 -27.06 8.29 -10.34
N ARG A 125 -27.27 8.22 -11.67
CA ARG A 125 -26.46 7.37 -12.54
C ARG A 125 -24.99 7.75 -12.49
N LEU A 126 -24.67 9.04 -12.57
CA LEU A 126 -23.29 9.53 -12.55
C LEU A 126 -22.63 9.28 -11.20
N ILE A 127 -23.30 9.62 -10.08
CA ILE A 127 -22.78 9.45 -8.73
C ILE A 127 -22.41 7.99 -8.42
N ILE A 128 -23.17 7.04 -8.96
CA ILE A 128 -22.91 5.62 -8.75
C ILE A 128 -21.93 5.08 -9.80
N ALA A 129 -22.15 5.36 -11.09
CA ALA A 129 -21.41 4.72 -12.16
C ALA A 129 -19.96 5.21 -12.26
N VAL A 130 -19.70 6.51 -12.05
CA VAL A 130 -18.35 7.05 -12.26
C VAL A 130 -17.33 6.49 -11.24
N PRO A 131 -17.59 6.54 -9.91
CA PRO A 131 -16.66 5.92 -8.95
C PRO A 131 -16.54 4.41 -9.15
N LEU A 132 -17.62 3.71 -9.49
CA LEU A 132 -17.57 2.28 -9.81
C LEU A 132 -16.66 1.98 -11.01
N LEU A 133 -16.76 2.78 -12.07
CA LEU A 133 -15.88 2.65 -13.24
C LEU A 133 -14.42 2.89 -12.86
N VAL A 134 -14.13 3.86 -11.98
CA VAL A 134 -12.77 4.09 -11.46
C VAL A 134 -12.27 2.87 -10.69
N ILE A 135 -13.10 2.32 -9.77
CA ILE A 135 -12.75 1.11 -9.02
C ILE A 135 -12.42 -0.05 -9.99
N LEU A 136 -13.28 -0.30 -10.98
CA LEU A 136 -13.08 -1.38 -11.93
C LEU A 136 -11.84 -1.16 -12.80
N ALA A 137 -11.64 0.07 -13.29
CA ALA A 137 -10.49 0.42 -14.14
C ALA A 137 -9.14 0.22 -13.43
N ILE A 138 -9.09 0.38 -12.10
CA ILE A 138 -7.88 0.15 -11.30
C ILE A 138 -7.81 -1.31 -10.84
N SER A 139 -8.90 -1.86 -10.30
CA SER A 139 -8.88 -3.17 -9.65
C SER A 139 -8.73 -4.32 -10.64
N ILE A 140 -9.27 -4.22 -11.87
CA ILE A 140 -9.16 -5.31 -12.84
C ILE A 140 -7.70 -5.56 -13.27
N PRO A 141 -6.92 -4.55 -13.73
CA PRO A 141 -5.52 -4.76 -14.08
C PRO A 141 -4.68 -5.22 -12.89
N GLN A 142 -4.89 -4.65 -11.70
CA GLN A 142 -4.17 -5.05 -10.49
C GLN A 142 -4.52 -6.47 -10.04
N GLY A 143 -5.80 -6.85 -10.13
CA GLY A 143 -6.25 -8.22 -9.86
C GLY A 143 -5.62 -9.25 -10.80
N ILE A 144 -5.54 -8.92 -12.10
CA ILE A 144 -4.83 -9.77 -13.09
C ILE A 144 -3.34 -9.89 -12.70
N LYS A 145 -2.68 -8.78 -12.39
CA LYS A 145 -1.28 -8.78 -11.96
C LYS A 145 -1.06 -9.68 -10.74
N VAL A 146 -1.89 -9.53 -9.70
CA VAL A 146 -1.81 -10.35 -8.48
C VAL A 146 -2.06 -11.83 -8.77
N SER A 147 -2.98 -12.17 -9.68
CA SER A 147 -3.27 -13.57 -10.04
C SER A 147 -2.13 -14.25 -10.80
N GLN A 148 -1.18 -13.49 -11.33
CA GLN A 148 0.00 -14.00 -12.07
C GLN A 148 1.23 -14.18 -11.17
N ARG A 149 1.16 -13.77 -9.87
CA ARG A 149 2.27 -13.91 -8.93
C ARG A 149 2.65 -15.38 -8.74
N ILE A 150 3.94 -15.68 -8.88
CA ILE A 150 4.47 -17.01 -8.57
C ILE A 150 4.55 -17.17 -7.04
N ASN A 151 3.96 -18.26 -6.57
CA ASN A 151 4.07 -18.73 -5.19
C ASN A 151 4.40 -20.22 -5.21
N ASP A 152 5.67 -20.54 -5.03
CA ASP A 152 6.14 -21.92 -5.00
C ASP A 152 5.99 -22.59 -3.63
N GLN A 153 5.53 -21.84 -2.62
CA GLN A 153 5.36 -22.28 -1.24
C GLN A 153 6.65 -22.83 -0.58
N ASP A 154 7.80 -22.56 -1.18
CA ASP A 154 9.08 -22.89 -0.60
C ASP A 154 9.60 -21.73 0.27
N PHE A 155 9.57 -21.94 1.57
CA PHE A 155 10.01 -20.99 2.59
C PHE A 155 11.40 -21.33 3.15
N GLY A 156 12.14 -22.22 2.50
CA GLY A 156 13.52 -22.57 2.82
C GLY A 156 14.51 -21.44 2.51
N ALA A 157 15.78 -21.73 2.76
CA ALA A 157 16.86 -20.86 2.29
C ALA A 157 16.91 -20.90 0.75
N ARG A 158 17.08 -19.73 0.13
CA ARG A 158 17.01 -19.58 -1.34
C ARG A 158 18.30 -18.97 -1.89
N LEU A 159 18.94 -19.73 -2.76
CA LEU A 159 20.02 -19.17 -3.59
C LEU A 159 19.40 -18.29 -4.68
N VAL A 160 19.82 -17.04 -4.75
CA VAL A 160 19.46 -16.09 -5.82
C VAL A 160 20.74 -15.72 -6.55
N GLU A 161 20.79 -16.12 -7.82
CA GLU A 161 21.91 -15.86 -8.72
C GLU A 161 21.47 -14.98 -9.90
N GLY A 162 22.35 -14.16 -10.37
CA GLY A 162 22.16 -13.34 -11.55
C GLY A 162 22.33 -11.86 -11.30
N ASN A 163 22.42 -11.10 -12.39
CA ASN A 163 22.62 -9.64 -12.37
C ASN A 163 23.80 -9.18 -11.49
N GLY A 164 24.87 -10.02 -11.38
CA GLY A 164 26.09 -9.71 -10.63
C GLY A 164 25.98 -9.92 -9.12
N VAL A 165 24.95 -10.64 -8.63
CA VAL A 165 24.83 -11.10 -7.25
C VAL A 165 24.68 -12.60 -7.18
N THR A 166 25.23 -13.20 -6.11
CA THR A 166 25.06 -14.61 -5.78
C THR A 166 24.94 -14.69 -4.25
N LEU A 167 23.69 -14.78 -3.77
CA LEU A 167 23.38 -14.67 -2.33
C LEU A 167 22.41 -15.77 -1.90
N VAL A 168 22.66 -16.32 -0.73
CA VAL A 168 21.67 -17.16 -0.04
C VAL A 168 20.79 -16.27 0.83
N TRP A 169 19.49 -16.26 0.55
CA TRP A 169 18.47 -15.57 1.32
C TRP A 169 17.91 -16.50 2.40
N ALA A 170 17.78 -16.00 3.62
CA ALA A 170 17.38 -16.78 4.79
C ALA A 170 16.02 -17.47 4.63
N PRO A 171 15.83 -18.64 5.27
CA PRO A 171 14.55 -19.31 5.36
C PRO A 171 13.59 -18.53 6.26
N ARG A 172 12.28 -18.87 6.17
CA ARG A 172 11.28 -18.35 7.12
C ARG A 172 11.67 -18.71 8.56
N GLY A 173 11.56 -17.73 9.43
CA GLY A 173 11.96 -17.84 10.82
C GLY A 173 12.60 -16.54 11.31
N PRO A 174 13.58 -16.60 12.23
CA PRO A 174 14.23 -15.40 12.74
C PRO A 174 14.88 -14.55 11.66
N GLY A 175 15.44 -15.16 10.60
CA GLY A 175 16.11 -14.46 9.51
C GLY A 175 15.16 -13.93 8.42
N TRP A 176 13.90 -14.33 8.48
CA TRP A 176 12.81 -13.86 7.60
C TRP A 176 11.50 -13.84 8.39
N PRO A 177 11.33 -12.89 9.34
CA PRO A 177 10.14 -12.84 10.18
C PRO A 177 8.93 -12.26 9.44
N ASP A 178 7.74 -12.80 9.75
CA ASP A 178 6.46 -12.35 9.24
C ASP A 178 5.81 -11.34 10.22
N LYS A 179 6.60 -10.42 10.73
CA LYS A 179 6.18 -9.38 11.67
C LYS A 179 7.08 -8.15 11.58
N GLY A 180 6.57 -7.03 12.06
CA GLY A 180 7.35 -5.79 12.15
C GLY A 180 8.65 -5.96 12.97
N THR A 181 9.73 -5.41 12.43
CA THR A 181 11.07 -5.48 13.06
C THR A 181 11.78 -4.15 12.80
N SER A 182 12.38 -3.54 13.84
CA SER A 182 13.22 -2.36 13.68
C SER A 182 14.52 -2.70 12.96
N TRP A 183 15.20 -1.70 12.41
CA TRP A 183 16.49 -1.90 11.75
C TRP A 183 17.57 -2.41 12.71
N GLU A 184 17.60 -1.85 13.92
CA GLU A 184 18.53 -2.26 14.98
C GLU A 184 18.32 -3.71 15.40
N ASP A 185 17.06 -4.13 15.57
CA ASP A 185 16.72 -5.52 15.88
C ASP A 185 17.05 -6.45 14.71
N ALA A 186 16.80 -6.04 13.47
CA ALA A 186 17.15 -6.81 12.28
C ALA A 186 18.67 -7.07 12.20
N GLN A 187 19.48 -6.02 12.41
CA GLN A 187 20.95 -6.13 12.48
C GLN A 187 21.41 -7.07 13.61
N ARG A 188 20.81 -6.94 14.80
CA ARG A 188 21.10 -7.81 15.93
C ARG A 188 20.74 -9.26 15.63
N ILE A 189 19.55 -9.52 15.09
CA ILE A 189 19.09 -10.87 14.74
C ILE A 189 20.04 -11.48 13.72
N CYS A 190 20.37 -10.79 12.63
CA CYS A 190 21.29 -11.29 11.62
C CYS A 190 22.62 -11.73 12.21
N ARG A 191 23.18 -10.97 13.14
CA ARG A 191 24.47 -11.28 13.80
C ARG A 191 24.44 -12.60 14.56
N TYR A 192 23.31 -12.97 15.16
CA TYR A 192 23.16 -14.14 16.02
C TYR A 192 22.48 -15.33 15.34
N LEU A 193 22.15 -15.26 14.05
CA LEU A 193 21.54 -16.37 13.32
C LEU A 193 22.50 -17.54 13.19
N SER A 194 21.96 -18.76 13.41
CA SER A 194 22.65 -20.01 13.11
C SER A 194 23.05 -20.10 11.65
N GLU A 195 23.98 -20.98 11.31
CA GLU A 195 24.48 -21.18 9.95
C GLU A 195 23.36 -21.45 8.95
N ASP A 196 22.37 -22.25 9.34
CA ASP A 196 21.16 -22.54 8.52
C ASP A 196 20.09 -21.45 8.55
N GLY A 197 20.24 -20.40 9.36
CA GLY A 197 19.31 -19.28 9.47
C GLY A 197 18.02 -19.57 10.24
N THR A 198 17.89 -20.72 10.90
CA THR A 198 16.64 -21.15 11.55
C THR A 198 16.51 -20.80 13.02
N GLN A 199 17.63 -20.49 13.72
CA GLN A 199 17.67 -20.23 15.14
C GLN A 199 18.51 -19.00 15.47
N ILE A 200 18.22 -18.38 16.63
CA ILE A 200 19.06 -17.34 17.22
C ILE A 200 19.98 -18.01 18.25
N MET A 201 21.27 -17.87 18.05
CA MET A 201 22.30 -18.43 18.90
C MET A 201 22.60 -17.53 20.10
N ALA A 202 23.18 -18.10 21.17
CA ALA A 202 23.60 -17.32 22.34
C ALA A 202 24.80 -16.41 22.04
N GLU A 203 25.67 -16.87 21.13
CA GLU A 203 26.87 -16.13 20.72
C GLU A 203 26.75 -15.63 19.28
N PRO A 204 27.35 -14.48 18.93
CA PRO A 204 27.29 -13.93 17.56
C PRO A 204 28.02 -14.86 16.57
N GLN A 205 27.33 -15.23 15.51
CA GLN A 205 27.88 -16.06 14.45
C GLN A 205 28.50 -15.23 13.32
N ASN A 206 27.95 -14.02 13.06
CA ASN A 206 28.38 -13.09 12.02
C ASN A 206 28.38 -13.68 10.60
N ILE A 207 27.52 -14.68 10.34
CA ILE A 207 27.35 -15.33 9.03
C ILE A 207 26.34 -14.58 8.16
N TRP A 208 25.24 -14.16 8.78
CA TRP A 208 24.13 -13.48 8.11
C TRP A 208 24.20 -11.97 8.33
N ARG A 209 23.73 -11.22 7.35
CA ARG A 209 23.61 -9.76 7.37
C ARG A 209 22.36 -9.28 6.63
N LEU A 210 22.04 -8.01 6.76
CA LEU A 210 21.09 -7.40 5.84
C LEU A 210 21.74 -7.24 4.44
N PRO A 211 20.99 -7.39 3.35
CA PRO A 211 21.49 -7.07 2.00
C PRO A 211 21.79 -5.57 1.90
N THR A 212 22.78 -5.19 1.11
CA THR A 212 22.91 -3.78 0.70
C THR A 212 21.75 -3.40 -0.22
N VAL A 213 21.53 -2.09 -0.44
CA VAL A 213 20.51 -1.62 -1.39
C VAL A 213 20.78 -2.20 -2.78
N GLU A 214 22.04 -2.16 -3.20
CA GLU A 214 22.44 -2.66 -4.51
C GLU A 214 22.17 -4.17 -4.66
N GLU A 215 22.52 -4.97 -3.67
CA GLU A 215 22.25 -6.40 -3.65
C GLU A 215 20.75 -6.69 -3.67
N ALA A 216 19.97 -5.98 -2.86
CA ALA A 216 18.53 -6.14 -2.83
C ALA A 216 17.89 -5.79 -4.17
N VAL A 217 18.28 -4.66 -4.79
CA VAL A 217 17.81 -4.24 -6.12
C VAL A 217 18.17 -5.26 -7.21
N ARG A 218 19.43 -5.72 -7.20
CA ARG A 218 19.93 -6.70 -8.20
C ARG A 218 19.29 -8.09 -8.02
N SER A 219 18.89 -8.46 -6.81
CA SER A 219 18.24 -9.75 -6.52
C SER A 219 16.76 -9.80 -6.90
N MET A 220 16.11 -8.66 -7.20
CA MET A 220 14.67 -8.64 -7.48
C MET A 220 14.28 -9.52 -8.65
N MET A 221 13.17 -10.22 -8.49
CA MET A 221 12.66 -11.21 -9.43
C MET A 221 11.29 -10.85 -9.95
N ILE A 222 10.93 -11.38 -11.11
CA ILE A 222 9.58 -11.33 -11.69
C ILE A 222 9.38 -12.57 -12.57
N HIS A 223 8.32 -13.34 -12.29
CA HIS A 223 7.96 -14.58 -12.99
C HIS A 223 9.11 -15.60 -13.07
N GLY A 224 9.82 -15.76 -11.94
CA GLY A 224 10.94 -16.72 -11.83
C GLY A 224 12.24 -16.27 -12.49
N GLU A 225 12.29 -15.07 -13.06
CA GLU A 225 13.49 -14.53 -13.71
C GLU A 225 13.97 -13.25 -13.01
N ASN A 226 15.26 -12.93 -13.13
CA ASN A 226 15.78 -11.68 -12.59
C ASN A 226 15.15 -10.48 -13.29
N ALA A 227 14.75 -9.48 -12.50
CA ALA A 227 14.07 -8.28 -12.97
C ALA A 227 15.00 -7.28 -13.68
N GLY A 228 16.32 -7.51 -13.68
CA GLY A 228 17.33 -6.64 -14.29
C GLY A 228 17.48 -5.33 -13.52
N GLY A 229 17.50 -5.41 -12.18
CA GLY A 229 17.61 -4.25 -11.29
C GLY A 229 18.99 -3.59 -11.37
N VAL A 230 19.00 -2.26 -11.40
CA VAL A 230 20.20 -1.42 -11.31
C VAL A 230 19.98 -0.33 -10.28
N TRP A 231 20.92 -0.16 -9.37
CA TRP A 231 20.91 0.91 -8.38
C TRP A 231 21.77 2.09 -8.85
N ASP A 232 21.17 3.24 -9.05
CA ASP A 232 21.91 4.48 -9.32
C ASP A 232 22.29 5.15 -7.99
N LEU A 233 23.59 5.15 -7.70
CA LEU A 233 24.14 5.73 -6.48
C LEU A 233 24.04 7.26 -6.45
N VAL A 234 24.00 7.93 -7.62
CA VAL A 234 23.96 9.39 -7.74
C VAL A 234 22.52 9.88 -7.53
N GLU A 235 21.60 9.32 -8.32
CA GLU A 235 20.17 9.65 -8.23
C GLU A 235 19.47 8.97 -7.07
N ARG A 236 20.09 7.96 -6.46
CA ARG A 236 19.51 7.11 -5.40
C ARG A 236 18.19 6.51 -5.82
N LYS A 237 18.19 5.95 -7.00
CA LYS A 237 17.00 5.40 -7.63
C LYS A 237 17.27 3.99 -8.16
N ALA A 238 16.32 3.10 -7.91
CA ALA A 238 16.32 1.79 -8.54
C ALA A 238 15.64 1.85 -9.91
N GLY A 239 16.27 1.25 -10.92
CA GLY A 239 15.70 1.02 -12.25
C GLY A 239 15.61 -0.47 -12.52
N TYR A 240 14.64 -0.91 -13.34
CA TYR A 240 14.42 -2.32 -13.67
C TYR A 240 14.08 -2.48 -15.14
N THR A 241 14.54 -3.58 -15.73
CA THR A 241 14.12 -4.00 -17.08
C THR A 241 12.65 -4.43 -17.06
N ARG A 242 12.23 -5.14 -16.01
CA ARG A 242 10.85 -5.53 -15.74
C ARG A 242 10.52 -5.18 -14.28
N THR A 243 9.38 -4.53 -14.04
CA THR A 243 8.96 -4.14 -12.68
C THR A 243 8.74 -5.38 -11.83
N PRO A 244 9.46 -5.56 -10.71
CA PRO A 244 9.26 -6.68 -9.79
C PRO A 244 7.86 -6.71 -9.18
N ASP A 245 7.51 -7.85 -8.58
CA ASP A 245 6.29 -7.96 -7.78
C ASP A 245 6.55 -8.82 -6.52
N LYS A 246 5.54 -8.91 -5.67
CA LYS A 246 5.56 -9.67 -4.43
C LYS A 246 5.35 -11.16 -4.73
N GLU A 247 6.45 -11.86 -5.06
CA GLU A 247 6.40 -13.27 -5.45
C GLU A 247 7.67 -14.03 -5.03
N SER A 248 7.60 -15.35 -5.07
CA SER A 248 8.76 -16.22 -4.87
C SER A 248 9.89 -15.89 -5.86
N PRO A 249 11.15 -16.10 -5.51
CA PRO A 249 11.66 -16.68 -4.26
C PRO A 249 11.85 -15.68 -3.12
N LEU A 250 11.76 -14.35 -3.32
CA LEU A 250 12.15 -13.33 -2.35
C LEU A 250 11.05 -12.97 -1.38
N TRP A 251 9.79 -13.06 -1.80
CA TRP A 251 8.64 -12.60 -1.04
C TRP A 251 7.66 -13.74 -0.79
N ASP A 252 7.02 -13.69 0.37
CA ASP A 252 5.79 -14.44 0.59
C ASP A 252 4.60 -13.61 0.14
N VAL A 253 3.87 -14.08 -0.86
CA VAL A 253 2.69 -13.41 -1.42
C VAL A 253 1.59 -13.20 -0.38
N HIS A 254 1.56 -14.04 0.66
CA HIS A 254 0.57 -14.01 1.72
C HIS A 254 1.02 -13.30 3.01
N SER A 255 2.25 -12.78 3.05
CA SER A 255 2.71 -11.97 4.17
C SER A 255 2.12 -10.55 4.14
N LYS A 256 1.90 -9.95 5.31
CA LYS A 256 1.65 -8.50 5.43
C LYS A 256 2.89 -7.67 5.17
N VAL A 257 4.08 -8.26 5.23
CA VAL A 257 5.34 -7.58 5.00
C VAL A 257 5.47 -7.22 3.52
N ILE A 258 5.69 -5.94 3.25
CA ILE A 258 5.87 -5.39 1.90
C ILE A 258 7.15 -4.57 1.76
N TYR A 259 7.86 -4.35 2.86
CA TYR A 259 9.14 -3.63 2.93
C TYR A 259 10.18 -4.47 3.63
N TYR A 260 11.37 -4.57 3.04
CA TYR A 260 12.55 -5.14 3.72
C TYR A 260 13.60 -4.07 3.98
N TRP A 261 14.15 -4.09 5.21
CA TRP A 261 15.33 -3.33 5.56
C TRP A 261 16.53 -3.77 4.74
N THR A 262 17.37 -2.82 4.36
CA THR A 262 18.72 -3.04 3.86
C THR A 262 19.76 -2.67 4.90
N GLY A 263 21.03 -3.05 4.66
CA GLY A 263 22.14 -2.73 5.57
C GLY A 263 22.58 -1.27 5.51
N ASP A 264 22.17 -0.54 4.47
CA ASP A 264 22.67 0.79 4.17
C ASP A 264 21.90 1.87 4.95
N THR A 265 22.67 2.76 5.58
CA THR A 265 22.15 3.95 6.25
C THR A 265 21.97 5.08 5.23
N SER A 266 20.92 5.90 5.40
CA SER A 266 20.71 7.08 4.57
C SER A 266 21.84 8.10 4.80
N PRO A 267 22.57 8.52 3.75
CA PRO A 267 23.66 9.48 3.92
C PRO A 267 23.17 10.90 4.27
N GLN A 268 21.87 11.15 4.20
CA GLN A 268 21.25 12.42 4.59
C GLN A 268 20.90 12.47 6.07
N ASN A 269 20.66 11.31 6.68
CA ASN A 269 20.28 11.21 8.08
C ASN A 269 20.63 9.83 8.64
N GLU A 270 21.59 9.78 9.55
CA GLU A 270 22.07 8.55 10.20
C GLU A 270 21.00 7.79 11.01
N GLN A 271 19.91 8.46 11.41
CA GLN A 271 18.78 7.81 12.07
C GLN A 271 17.85 7.05 11.10
N ARG A 272 18.15 7.11 9.79
CA ARG A 272 17.36 6.45 8.75
C ARG A 272 18.19 5.41 8.01
N ALA A 273 17.55 4.33 7.63
CA ALA A 273 18.11 3.28 6.78
C ALA A 273 17.22 3.05 5.56
N TYR A 274 17.81 2.53 4.49
CA TYR A 274 17.06 2.22 3.29
C TYR A 274 16.22 0.96 3.46
N ILE A 275 15.08 0.96 2.80
CA ILE A 275 14.20 -0.18 2.62
C ILE A 275 13.98 -0.42 1.14
N ILE A 276 13.76 -1.68 0.76
CA ILE A 276 13.27 -2.05 -0.56
C ILE A 276 11.82 -2.52 -0.47
N VAL A 277 11.01 -2.06 -1.41
CA VAL A 277 9.61 -2.46 -1.56
C VAL A 277 9.52 -3.67 -2.50
N TYR A 278 8.53 -4.53 -2.34
CA TYR A 278 8.36 -5.70 -3.20
C TYR A 278 8.30 -5.40 -4.72
N HIS A 279 7.87 -4.19 -5.09
CA HIS A 279 7.85 -3.74 -6.48
C HIS A 279 9.13 -2.99 -6.91
N GLY A 280 10.18 -3.07 -6.10
CA GLY A 280 11.52 -2.60 -6.41
C GLY A 280 11.82 -1.14 -6.05
N SER A 281 10.86 -0.33 -5.60
CA SER A 281 11.18 1.02 -5.13
C SER A 281 12.02 1.00 -3.86
N VAL A 282 12.89 1.99 -3.72
CA VAL A 282 13.77 2.16 -2.56
C VAL A 282 13.45 3.49 -1.88
N PHE A 283 13.27 3.45 -0.56
CA PHE A 283 13.04 4.62 0.29
C PHE A 283 13.90 4.53 1.53
N ASP A 284 13.99 5.60 2.30
CA ASP A 284 14.55 5.55 3.64
C ASP A 284 13.46 5.69 4.72
N ARG A 285 13.64 5.00 5.84
CA ARG A 285 12.75 5.01 7.01
C ARG A 285 13.55 5.22 8.28
N ILE A 286 12.87 5.69 9.35
CA ILE A 286 13.49 5.83 10.67
C ILE A 286 13.82 4.43 11.20
N LYS A 287 15.06 4.19 11.64
CA LYS A 287 15.56 2.87 12.06
C LYS A 287 14.75 2.20 13.18
N SER A 288 14.14 3.00 14.05
CA SER A 288 13.31 2.51 15.15
C SER A 288 11.89 2.11 14.75
N GLU A 289 11.48 2.34 13.48
CA GLU A 289 10.16 1.91 13.01
C GLU A 289 10.06 0.38 12.97
N SER A 290 8.89 -0.14 13.37
CA SER A 290 8.63 -1.60 13.45
C SER A 290 7.18 -1.96 13.13
N GLN A 291 6.55 -1.22 12.18
CA GLN A 291 5.19 -1.50 11.74
C GLN A 291 5.09 -2.91 11.11
N SER A 292 3.93 -3.53 11.20
CA SER A 292 3.70 -4.92 10.79
C SER A 292 4.06 -5.24 9.33
N TYR A 293 4.09 -4.23 8.46
CA TYR A 293 4.43 -4.34 7.04
C TYR A 293 5.93 -4.14 6.74
N LEU A 294 6.74 -3.78 7.73
CA LEU A 294 8.16 -3.47 7.61
C LEU A 294 9.00 -4.48 8.38
N SER A 295 9.79 -5.27 7.68
CA SER A 295 10.59 -6.34 8.25
C SER A 295 11.94 -6.45 7.52
N PHE A 296 12.54 -7.63 7.49
CA PHE A 296 13.76 -7.90 6.77
C PHE A 296 13.82 -9.36 6.31
N ARG A 297 14.72 -9.65 5.40
CA ARG A 297 15.18 -11.00 5.09
C ARG A 297 16.70 -10.97 5.01
N ALA A 298 17.35 -11.77 5.86
CA ALA A 298 18.81 -11.84 5.93
C ALA A 298 19.41 -12.51 4.71
N VAL A 299 20.66 -12.16 4.41
CA VAL A 299 21.44 -12.78 3.32
C VAL A 299 22.80 -13.23 3.85
N LYS A 300 23.36 -14.25 3.20
CA LYS A 300 24.77 -14.63 3.34
C LYS A 300 25.40 -14.88 1.96
N GLU A 301 26.70 -14.74 1.89
CA GLU A 301 27.46 -15.10 0.72
C GLU A 301 27.49 -16.62 0.53
N VAL A 302 27.68 -17.09 -0.70
CA VAL A 302 27.88 -18.50 -0.98
C VAL A 302 29.32 -18.84 -0.61
N ASP A 303 29.51 -19.82 0.26
CA ASP A 303 30.85 -20.39 0.51
C ASP A 303 31.35 -21.08 -0.75
N ASN A 304 32.32 -20.48 -1.42
CA ASN A 304 33.03 -21.06 -2.59
C ASN A 304 34.06 -22.11 -2.17
N SER A 305 33.84 -22.80 -1.06
CA SER A 305 34.79 -23.73 -0.48
C SER A 305 34.52 -25.21 -0.81
N ASP A 306 33.88 -25.50 -2.00
CA ASP A 306 33.80 -26.86 -2.54
C ASP A 306 34.41 -26.97 -3.94
#